data_08e12201980227c6034ebe244c74ccab
#
_entry.id   08e12201980227c6034ebe244c74ccab
#
_cell.length_a   1.000
_cell.length_b   1.000
_cell.length_c   1.000
_cell.angle_alpha   90.00
_cell.angle_beta   90.00
_cell.angle_gamma   90.00
#
_symmetry.space_group_name_H-M   'P 1'
#
loop_
_entity.id
_entity.type
_entity.pdbx_description
1 polymer ?
#
loop_
_entity_poly.entity_id
_entity_poly.type
_entity_poly.pdbx_seq_one_letter_code
_entity_poly.pdbx_strand_id
1 'polypeptide(L)'
;YICTTHQKLTALDPATGKAKWTYDPKLKADHTYQHLTCRGVSYYDVNNTVGFESSLAAKKTTSAECPQKVILPVNDGRLVAVNATTGKVCSDFGKNGEVDLQKDMPFPYPGGYIPTSPPVVTGTTIIIAGSTTDNYSTEEPSGVIRGYDVNTGELLWVFDTGAEDPNLIPAPGQKFVHNSPNAWAPLAYDAELDIVYVPTGVGTPDIYGGHRTELDERYANSMLALNATTGKLVWNFQTTHHDLWDMDVPSQPTLTEIKDKSGNMVPAIYVLTKTGNAFVLDRRNGKAIVPITEKPVPQSVKRGPQTKGEFYSKTQPFSDFNLAPQDKLTDKQMWGATMFDQLVCRVAFHKLNYDGIYTPPSENGTLVFPGNLGVFEWGGMSVNPDRQIALTNPIGLPFVSKLIPQDPNRPKTAKGAGTEAGVQPMYGVPYGVEISAFLSPFGLPCKQPSWGFVAGVDLNTHEVAWKRRIGTIRDSMPGIPLPPFKMGVPMLGGPISTAGNVMFVGGTQDNYIRAINVNNGDELWKGRLPAGGQATPMTYEA
;
A
#
# COMPACT_ATOMS: atom_id res chain seq x y z
N TYR A 1 -18.38 -8.79 -8.44
CA TYR A 1 -17.18 -9.58 -8.74
C TYR A 1 -16.25 -9.53 -7.54
N ILE A 2 -15.72 -10.70 -7.15
CA ILE A 2 -14.76 -10.85 -6.06
C ILE A 2 -13.57 -11.70 -6.53
N CYS A 3 -12.38 -11.44 -6.00
CA CYS A 3 -11.23 -12.29 -6.19
C CYS A 3 -10.72 -12.83 -4.84
N THR A 4 -10.14 -14.04 -4.88
CA THR A 4 -9.50 -14.66 -3.72
C THR A 4 -7.99 -14.40 -3.71
N THR A 5 -7.31 -14.73 -2.62
CA THR A 5 -5.83 -14.66 -2.53
C THR A 5 -5.13 -15.49 -3.63
N HIS A 6 -5.74 -16.60 -4.08
CA HIS A 6 -5.25 -17.38 -5.22
C HIS A 6 -5.78 -16.86 -6.57
N GLN A 7 -6.28 -15.62 -6.61
CA GLN A 7 -6.78 -14.89 -7.78
C GLN A 7 -7.90 -15.59 -8.56
N LYS A 8 -8.64 -16.49 -7.93
CA LYS A 8 -9.89 -16.96 -8.52
C LYS A 8 -10.91 -15.83 -8.52
N LEU A 9 -11.39 -15.51 -9.70
CA LEU A 9 -12.40 -14.47 -9.93
C LEU A 9 -13.79 -15.11 -9.96
N THR A 10 -14.71 -14.62 -9.13
CA THR A 10 -16.09 -15.13 -9.07
C THR A 10 -17.09 -13.99 -9.23
N ALA A 11 -18.05 -14.16 -10.12
CA ALA A 11 -19.25 -13.31 -10.18
C ALA A 11 -20.32 -13.91 -9.27
N LEU A 12 -20.82 -13.09 -8.37
CA LEU A 12 -21.92 -13.45 -7.46
C LEU A 12 -23.22 -12.78 -7.91
N ASP A 13 -24.31 -13.47 -7.70
CA ASP A 13 -25.64 -12.85 -7.76
C ASP A 13 -25.79 -11.94 -6.52
N PRO A 14 -26.08 -10.65 -6.71
CA PRO A 14 -26.09 -9.70 -5.60
C PRO A 14 -27.20 -9.96 -4.58
N ALA A 15 -28.36 -10.48 -5.01
CA ALA A 15 -29.49 -10.73 -4.13
C ALA A 15 -29.33 -12.02 -3.30
N THR A 16 -28.66 -13.02 -3.86
CA THR A 16 -28.58 -14.37 -3.25
C THR A 16 -27.20 -14.75 -2.77
N GLY A 17 -26.16 -14.05 -3.19
CA GLY A 17 -24.75 -14.40 -2.93
C GLY A 17 -24.27 -15.66 -3.66
N LYS A 18 -25.09 -16.28 -4.52
CA LYS A 18 -24.72 -17.50 -5.26
C LYS A 18 -23.76 -17.16 -6.41
N ALA A 19 -22.75 -18.02 -6.59
CA ALA A 19 -21.84 -17.90 -7.72
C ALA A 19 -22.58 -18.13 -9.05
N LYS A 20 -22.47 -17.16 -9.98
CA LYS A 20 -22.93 -17.27 -11.37
C LYS A 20 -21.89 -17.99 -12.22
N TRP A 21 -20.65 -17.65 -12.04
CA TRP A 21 -19.49 -18.28 -12.66
C TRP A 21 -18.22 -18.04 -11.84
N THR A 22 -17.20 -18.85 -12.06
CA THR A 22 -15.86 -18.70 -11.48
C THR A 22 -14.82 -18.93 -12.57
N TYR A 23 -13.87 -18.01 -12.68
CA TYR A 23 -12.67 -18.13 -13.50
C TYR A 23 -11.47 -18.42 -12.60
N ASP A 24 -10.67 -19.44 -12.97
CA ASP A 24 -9.44 -19.83 -12.28
C ASP A 24 -8.24 -19.58 -13.21
N PRO A 25 -7.37 -18.60 -12.93
CA PRO A 25 -6.21 -18.28 -13.76
C PRO A 25 -5.12 -19.36 -13.73
N LYS A 26 -5.31 -20.44 -12.95
CA LYS A 26 -4.35 -21.53 -12.79
C LYS A 26 -3.00 -21.05 -12.28
N LEU A 27 -3.04 -20.16 -11.28
CA LEU A 27 -1.82 -19.72 -10.61
C LEU A 27 -1.06 -20.93 -10.07
N LYS A 28 0.23 -21.05 -10.41
CA LYS A 28 1.06 -22.16 -9.96
C LYS A 28 1.37 -22.02 -8.48
N ALA A 29 1.05 -23.06 -7.70
CA ALA A 29 1.27 -23.08 -6.25
C ALA A 29 2.72 -23.41 -5.85
N ASP A 30 3.57 -23.80 -6.81
CA ASP A 30 4.97 -24.18 -6.61
C ASP A 30 5.93 -22.98 -6.58
N HIS A 31 5.42 -21.75 -6.80
CA HIS A 31 6.18 -20.53 -6.70
C HIS A 31 6.03 -19.90 -5.31
N THR A 32 7.13 -19.40 -4.77
CA THR A 32 7.11 -18.58 -3.56
C THR A 32 6.78 -17.15 -3.94
N TYR A 33 5.56 -16.73 -3.62
CA TYR A 33 5.14 -15.34 -3.74
C TYR A 33 5.32 -14.65 -2.39
N GLN A 34 6.01 -13.51 -2.36
CA GLN A 34 6.14 -12.73 -1.12
C GLN A 34 4.76 -12.23 -0.65
N HIS A 35 3.93 -11.77 -1.59
CA HIS A 35 2.58 -11.27 -1.32
C HIS A 35 1.54 -12.00 -2.17
N LEU A 36 1.00 -13.11 -1.65
CA LEU A 36 -0.10 -13.81 -2.31
C LEU A 36 -1.44 -13.14 -1.93
N THR A 37 -1.84 -12.14 -2.72
CA THR A 37 -3.03 -11.33 -2.44
C THR A 37 -3.75 -10.92 -3.72
N CYS A 38 -5.05 -10.64 -3.61
CA CYS A 38 -5.84 -9.93 -4.60
C CYS A 38 -6.66 -8.85 -3.89
N ARG A 39 -6.27 -7.58 -4.06
CA ARG A 39 -6.98 -6.45 -3.44
C ARG A 39 -8.22 -6.02 -4.22
N GLY A 40 -8.41 -6.55 -5.42
CA GLY A 40 -9.59 -6.27 -6.23
C GLY A 40 -9.40 -6.55 -7.70
N VAL A 41 -10.46 -6.30 -8.45
CA VAL A 41 -10.51 -6.39 -9.91
C VAL A 41 -11.23 -5.16 -10.45
N SER A 42 -11.06 -4.85 -11.73
CA SER A 42 -11.70 -3.69 -12.34
C SER A 42 -12.71 -4.10 -13.40
N TYR A 43 -13.81 -3.38 -13.47
CA TYR A 43 -14.88 -3.61 -14.44
C TYR A 43 -14.83 -2.56 -15.54
N TYR A 44 -15.07 -2.98 -16.75
CA TYR A 44 -15.23 -2.12 -17.94
C TYR A 44 -16.51 -2.46 -18.68
N ASP A 45 -17.26 -1.43 -19.09
CA ASP A 45 -18.43 -1.53 -19.97
C ASP A 45 -18.32 -0.48 -21.07
N VAL A 46 -18.27 -0.93 -22.32
CA VAL A 46 -18.21 -0.04 -23.50
C VAL A 46 -19.40 0.91 -23.61
N ASN A 47 -20.55 0.51 -23.06
CA ASN A 47 -21.80 1.31 -23.10
C ASN A 47 -21.93 2.28 -21.92
N ASN A 48 -21.15 2.09 -20.85
CA ASN A 48 -21.23 2.90 -19.65
C ASN A 48 -19.87 3.59 -19.37
N THR A 49 -19.55 4.56 -20.20
CA THR A 49 -18.37 5.41 -20.05
C THR A 49 -18.70 6.67 -19.24
N VAL A 50 -19.40 6.54 -18.13
CA VAL A 50 -19.75 7.65 -17.25
C VAL A 50 -18.50 8.39 -16.80
N GLY A 51 -18.41 9.67 -17.08
CA GLY A 51 -17.28 10.54 -16.74
C GLY A 51 -16.28 10.80 -17.89
N PHE A 52 -16.51 10.29 -19.09
CA PHE A 52 -15.60 10.44 -20.25
C PHE A 52 -16.17 11.28 -21.40
N GLU A 53 -16.73 12.43 -21.11
CA GLU A 53 -16.97 13.47 -22.12
C GLU A 53 -15.74 14.35 -22.36
N SER A 54 -14.54 13.81 -22.31
CA SER A 54 -13.39 14.56 -22.81
C SER A 54 -13.29 14.37 -24.33
N SER A 55 -13.06 15.45 -25.00
CA SER A 55 -13.09 15.74 -26.42
C SER A 55 -12.06 15.02 -27.32
N LEU A 56 -11.51 13.92 -26.88
CA LEU A 56 -10.78 12.99 -27.72
C LEU A 56 -11.74 11.90 -28.14
N ALA A 57 -12.34 12.09 -29.32
CA ALA A 57 -13.05 11.04 -30.05
C ALA A 57 -12.06 9.88 -30.32
N ALA A 58 -11.78 9.10 -29.27
CA ALA A 58 -11.13 7.81 -29.40
C ALA A 58 -12.01 7.02 -30.37
N LYS A 59 -11.45 6.55 -31.49
CA LYS A 59 -12.09 5.54 -32.31
C LYS A 59 -12.52 4.44 -31.38
N LYS A 60 -13.82 4.31 -31.13
CA LYS A 60 -14.40 3.16 -30.40
C LYS A 60 -14.11 1.91 -31.23
N THR A 61 -12.95 1.33 -31.06
CA THR A 61 -12.71 -0.06 -31.44
C THR A 61 -13.41 -0.89 -30.39
N THR A 62 -14.67 -1.20 -30.64
CA THR A 62 -15.44 -2.07 -29.76
C THR A 62 -14.91 -3.48 -29.89
N SER A 63 -14.42 -4.08 -28.80
CA SER A 63 -14.25 -5.51 -28.74
C SER A 63 -15.61 -6.17 -29.01
N ALA A 64 -15.73 -6.85 -30.13
CA ALA A 64 -16.98 -7.52 -30.50
C ALA A 64 -17.28 -8.70 -29.57
N GLU A 65 -16.26 -9.32 -28.98
CA GLU A 65 -16.38 -10.51 -28.13
C GLU A 65 -16.70 -10.18 -26.66
N CYS A 66 -16.14 -9.09 -26.12
CA CYS A 66 -16.31 -8.73 -24.72
C CYS A 66 -16.64 -7.23 -24.54
N PRO A 67 -17.89 -6.80 -24.80
CA PRO A 67 -18.31 -5.42 -24.57
C PRO A 67 -18.26 -5.06 -23.08
N GLN A 68 -18.43 -6.07 -22.20
CA GLN A 68 -18.29 -5.96 -20.77
C GLN A 68 -17.23 -6.94 -20.30
N LYS A 69 -16.21 -6.46 -19.58
CA LYS A 69 -15.12 -7.29 -19.11
C LYS A 69 -14.69 -6.95 -17.69
N VAL A 70 -14.16 -7.94 -17.00
CA VAL A 70 -13.47 -7.79 -15.72
C VAL A 70 -11.98 -7.99 -15.97
N ILE A 71 -11.18 -7.05 -15.52
CA ILE A 71 -9.72 -7.08 -15.63
C ILE A 71 -9.16 -7.62 -14.33
N LEU A 72 -8.48 -8.75 -14.42
CA LEU A 72 -7.88 -9.48 -13.29
C LEU A 72 -6.36 -9.39 -13.38
N PRO A 73 -5.69 -8.72 -12.41
CA PRO A 73 -4.25 -8.83 -12.25
C PRO A 73 -3.89 -10.18 -11.59
N VAL A 74 -2.87 -10.87 -12.12
CA VAL A 74 -2.46 -12.20 -11.63
C VAL A 74 -1.02 -12.13 -11.12
N ASN A 75 -0.75 -12.69 -9.94
CA ASN A 75 0.54 -12.57 -9.23
C ASN A 75 1.74 -13.19 -9.97
N ASP A 76 1.52 -13.97 -11.00
CA ASP A 76 2.59 -14.45 -11.89
C ASP A 76 2.99 -13.46 -13.00
N GLY A 77 2.46 -12.24 -12.93
CA GLY A 77 2.78 -11.18 -13.88
C GLY A 77 1.92 -11.18 -15.14
N ARG A 78 0.69 -11.70 -15.08
CA ARG A 78 -0.31 -11.60 -16.15
C ARG A 78 -1.41 -10.59 -15.83
N LEU A 79 -1.95 -9.98 -16.88
CA LEU A 79 -3.18 -9.19 -16.82
C LEU A 79 -4.22 -9.88 -17.71
N VAL A 80 -5.32 -10.34 -17.14
CA VAL A 80 -6.31 -11.17 -17.83
C VAL A 80 -7.62 -10.41 -17.98
N ALA A 81 -8.21 -10.43 -19.20
CA ALA A 81 -9.56 -9.92 -19.45
C ALA A 81 -10.57 -11.07 -19.51
N VAL A 82 -11.61 -11.00 -18.68
CA VAL A 82 -12.66 -12.00 -18.57
C VAL A 82 -14.02 -11.37 -18.89
N ASN A 83 -14.80 -11.99 -19.77
CA ASN A 83 -16.15 -11.56 -20.10
C ASN A 83 -17.02 -11.54 -18.82
N ALA A 84 -17.54 -10.37 -18.47
CA ALA A 84 -18.25 -10.12 -17.23
C ALA A 84 -19.53 -10.96 -17.06
N THR A 85 -20.17 -11.33 -18.17
CA THR A 85 -21.42 -12.11 -18.17
C THR A 85 -21.16 -13.61 -18.08
N THR A 86 -20.14 -14.10 -18.80
CA THR A 86 -19.95 -15.54 -19.01
C THR A 86 -18.80 -16.17 -18.23
N GLY A 87 -17.88 -15.37 -17.71
CA GLY A 87 -16.64 -15.84 -17.07
C GLY A 87 -15.61 -16.44 -18.03
N LYS A 88 -15.82 -16.35 -19.34
CA LYS A 88 -14.86 -16.79 -20.35
C LYS A 88 -13.82 -15.71 -20.61
N VAL A 89 -12.62 -16.13 -20.98
CA VAL A 89 -11.54 -15.21 -21.37
C VAL A 89 -11.92 -14.47 -22.66
N CYS A 90 -11.61 -13.18 -22.74
CA CYS A 90 -11.80 -12.34 -23.92
C CYS A 90 -10.65 -12.57 -24.89
N SER A 91 -10.79 -13.46 -25.86
CA SER A 91 -9.68 -13.94 -26.70
C SER A 91 -9.04 -12.87 -27.59
N ASP A 92 -9.74 -11.78 -27.85
CA ASP A 92 -9.30 -10.61 -28.60
C ASP A 92 -8.47 -9.59 -27.79
N PHE A 93 -8.32 -9.79 -26.47
CA PHE A 93 -7.48 -8.98 -25.59
C PHE A 93 -6.07 -9.59 -25.48
N GLY A 94 -5.03 -8.81 -25.81
CA GLY A 94 -3.65 -9.25 -25.76
C GLY A 94 -3.38 -10.51 -26.59
N LYS A 95 -2.70 -11.49 -26.00
CA LYS A 95 -2.50 -12.79 -26.59
C LYS A 95 -3.43 -13.81 -25.94
N ASN A 96 -4.51 -14.20 -26.62
CA ASN A 96 -5.52 -15.14 -26.12
C ASN A 96 -6.15 -14.70 -24.77
N GLY A 97 -6.41 -13.41 -24.61
CA GLY A 97 -7.04 -12.82 -23.43
C GLY A 97 -6.11 -12.38 -22.32
N GLU A 98 -4.80 -12.41 -22.57
CA GLU A 98 -3.80 -12.10 -21.56
C GLU A 98 -2.73 -11.14 -22.10
N VAL A 99 -2.26 -10.23 -21.23
CA VAL A 99 -1.07 -9.41 -21.41
C VAL A 99 0.02 -9.92 -20.46
N ASP A 100 1.22 -10.13 -21.00
CA ASP A 100 2.40 -10.52 -20.21
C ASP A 100 3.07 -9.27 -19.63
N LEU A 101 2.92 -9.10 -18.31
CA LEU A 101 3.55 -8.00 -17.56
C LEU A 101 5.03 -8.26 -17.26
N GLN A 102 5.56 -9.45 -17.53
CA GLN A 102 7.01 -9.75 -17.44
C GLN A 102 7.77 -9.35 -18.69
N LYS A 103 7.05 -9.00 -19.78
CA LYS A 103 7.67 -8.55 -21.03
C LYS A 103 8.55 -7.34 -20.77
N ASP A 104 9.78 -7.38 -21.30
CA ASP A 104 10.81 -6.34 -21.18
C ASP A 104 11.25 -6.00 -19.74
N MET A 105 10.85 -6.81 -18.75
CA MET A 105 11.37 -6.70 -17.38
C MET A 105 12.85 -7.16 -17.32
N PRO A 106 13.70 -6.47 -16.54
CA PRO A 106 14.99 -7.01 -16.13
C PRO A 106 14.75 -8.14 -15.11
N PHE A 107 15.64 -9.12 -15.07
CA PHE A 107 15.63 -10.22 -14.09
C PHE A 107 14.25 -10.86 -13.85
N PRO A 108 13.47 -11.22 -14.90
CA PRO A 108 12.10 -11.71 -14.71
C PRO A 108 12.11 -13.10 -14.09
N TYR A 109 11.27 -13.29 -13.06
CA TYR A 109 10.97 -14.60 -12.48
C TYR A 109 9.56 -14.62 -11.91
N PRO A 110 8.90 -15.80 -11.80
CA PRO A 110 7.56 -15.88 -11.22
C PRO A 110 7.55 -15.35 -9.78
N GLY A 111 6.71 -14.35 -9.51
CA GLY A 111 6.63 -13.70 -8.19
C GLY A 111 7.62 -12.56 -7.96
N GLY A 112 8.49 -12.22 -8.93
CA GLY A 112 9.40 -11.07 -8.82
C GLY A 112 8.71 -9.73 -9.06
N TYR A 113 7.69 -9.72 -9.93
CA TYR A 113 6.79 -8.58 -10.14
C TYR A 113 5.35 -9.03 -9.91
N ILE A 114 4.67 -8.42 -8.96
CA ILE A 114 3.36 -8.84 -8.49
C ILE A 114 2.36 -7.67 -8.59
N PRO A 115 1.38 -7.71 -9.50
CA PRO A 115 0.32 -6.71 -9.56
C PRO A 115 -0.72 -6.98 -8.47
N THR A 116 -0.48 -6.49 -7.24
CA THR A 116 -1.27 -6.81 -6.04
C THR A 116 -2.57 -6.04 -5.94
N SER A 117 -2.71 -4.92 -6.66
CA SER A 117 -3.86 -4.01 -6.59
C SER A 117 -4.65 -3.99 -7.90
N PRO A 118 -5.96 -3.67 -7.86
CA PRO A 118 -6.75 -3.57 -9.07
C PRO A 118 -6.21 -2.47 -9.98
N PRO A 119 -6.17 -2.67 -11.31
CA PRO A 119 -5.79 -1.61 -12.23
C PRO A 119 -6.83 -0.50 -12.24
N VAL A 120 -6.42 0.72 -12.55
CA VAL A 120 -7.36 1.77 -12.95
C VAL A 120 -7.80 1.50 -14.39
N VAL A 121 -9.11 1.54 -14.64
CA VAL A 121 -9.68 1.42 -15.98
C VAL A 121 -10.39 2.71 -16.34
N THR A 122 -9.91 3.38 -17.37
CA THR A 122 -10.53 4.56 -17.97
C THR A 122 -11.40 4.16 -19.16
N GLY A 123 -11.98 5.14 -19.89
CA GLY A 123 -12.72 4.84 -21.12
C GLY A 123 -11.89 4.19 -22.24
N THR A 124 -10.56 4.33 -22.18
CA THR A 124 -9.64 3.87 -23.23
C THR A 124 -8.47 3.06 -22.71
N THR A 125 -8.08 3.22 -21.44
CA THR A 125 -6.79 2.74 -20.94
C THR A 125 -6.96 1.92 -19.66
N ILE A 126 -6.24 0.81 -19.56
CA ILE A 126 -5.99 0.05 -18.33
C ILE A 126 -4.63 0.48 -17.79
N ILE A 127 -4.60 1.06 -16.59
CA ILE A 127 -3.37 1.51 -15.94
C ILE A 127 -3.03 0.55 -14.81
N ILE A 128 -1.85 -0.06 -14.87
CA ILE A 128 -1.40 -1.08 -13.94
C ILE A 128 -0.01 -0.75 -13.40
N ALA A 129 0.17 -1.01 -12.11
CA ALA A 129 1.43 -1.02 -11.40
C ALA A 129 1.52 -2.30 -10.56
N GLY A 130 2.65 -2.54 -9.90
CA GLY A 130 2.83 -3.72 -9.07
C GLY A 130 3.99 -3.55 -8.11
N SER A 131 4.11 -4.45 -7.14
CA SER A 131 5.26 -4.57 -6.26
C SER A 131 6.38 -5.36 -6.93
N THR A 132 7.60 -5.06 -6.54
CA THR A 132 8.77 -5.93 -6.70
C THR A 132 9.08 -6.59 -5.35
N THR A 133 9.96 -7.60 -5.35
CA THR A 133 10.29 -8.31 -4.11
C THR A 133 11.11 -7.44 -3.17
N ASP A 134 10.62 -7.21 -1.96
CA ASP A 134 11.29 -6.42 -0.93
C ASP A 134 12.53 -7.12 -0.38
N ASN A 135 13.60 -6.37 -0.14
CA ASN A 135 14.81 -6.80 0.57
C ASN A 135 15.43 -8.14 0.09
N TYR A 136 15.17 -8.54 -1.16
CA TYR A 136 15.74 -9.78 -1.68
C TYR A 136 17.08 -9.54 -2.36
N SER A 137 17.14 -8.68 -3.40
CA SER A 137 18.39 -8.39 -4.11
C SER A 137 18.39 -7.07 -4.85
N THR A 138 19.57 -6.66 -5.34
CA THR A 138 19.76 -5.55 -6.28
C THR A 138 19.54 -5.96 -7.74
N GLU A 139 19.04 -7.14 -8.01
CA GLU A 139 18.75 -7.68 -9.35
C GLU A 139 17.29 -8.12 -9.42
N GLU A 140 16.38 -7.16 -9.23
CA GLU A 140 14.94 -7.37 -9.23
C GLU A 140 14.28 -6.71 -10.46
N PRO A 141 13.03 -7.06 -10.80
CA PRO A 141 12.29 -6.40 -11.86
C PRO A 141 12.14 -4.89 -11.65
N SER A 142 11.64 -4.20 -12.68
CA SER A 142 11.31 -2.78 -12.64
C SER A 142 10.00 -2.51 -11.92
N GLY A 143 9.90 -1.37 -11.24
CA GLY A 143 8.66 -0.80 -10.71
C GLY A 143 7.82 -0.03 -11.74
N VAL A 144 8.06 -0.24 -13.04
CA VAL A 144 7.41 0.49 -14.14
C VAL A 144 5.87 0.46 -14.06
N ILE A 145 5.26 1.63 -14.27
CA ILE A 145 3.82 1.81 -14.40
C ILE A 145 3.48 1.79 -15.89
N ARG A 146 2.38 1.13 -16.28
CA ARG A 146 2.05 0.92 -17.69
C ARG A 146 0.58 1.18 -17.98
N GLY A 147 0.31 1.83 -19.13
CA GLY A 147 -1.01 1.99 -19.70
C GLY A 147 -1.20 1.10 -20.93
N TYR A 148 -2.27 0.32 -20.94
CA TYR A 148 -2.64 -0.57 -22.05
C TYR A 148 -4.00 -0.16 -22.61
N ASP A 149 -4.20 -0.35 -23.93
CA ASP A 149 -5.51 -0.17 -24.55
C ASP A 149 -6.52 -1.14 -23.93
N VAL A 150 -7.67 -0.61 -23.52
CA VAL A 150 -8.70 -1.39 -22.78
C VAL A 150 -9.36 -2.47 -23.65
N ASN A 151 -9.34 -2.32 -25.00
CA ASN A 151 -9.95 -3.27 -25.91
C ASN A 151 -8.95 -4.30 -26.42
N THR A 152 -7.75 -3.84 -26.80
CA THR A 152 -6.76 -4.70 -27.48
C THR A 152 -5.69 -5.24 -26.55
N GLY A 153 -5.44 -4.61 -25.39
CA GLY A 153 -4.31 -4.94 -24.51
C GLY A 153 -2.95 -4.51 -25.07
N GLU A 154 -2.92 -3.66 -26.11
CA GLU A 154 -1.67 -3.08 -26.63
C GLU A 154 -1.10 -2.06 -25.64
N LEU A 155 0.22 -2.04 -25.48
CA LEU A 155 0.92 -1.06 -24.65
C LEU A 155 0.85 0.33 -25.30
N LEU A 156 0.26 1.29 -24.59
CA LEU A 156 0.09 2.67 -25.03
C LEU A 156 1.22 3.57 -24.52
N TRP A 157 1.58 3.43 -23.26
CA TRP A 157 2.60 4.23 -22.61
C TRP A 157 3.20 3.52 -21.39
N VAL A 158 4.36 4.02 -20.97
CA VAL A 158 5.06 3.60 -19.76
C VAL A 158 5.45 4.80 -18.93
N PHE A 159 5.65 4.58 -17.61
CA PHE A 159 6.36 5.47 -16.74
C PHE A 159 7.33 4.63 -15.89
N ASP A 160 8.59 4.55 -16.35
CA ASP A 160 9.66 3.82 -15.67
C ASP A 160 10.31 4.75 -14.63
N THR A 161 10.05 4.51 -13.37
CA THR A 161 10.42 5.38 -12.25
C THR A 161 11.93 5.54 -12.06
N GLY A 162 12.74 4.61 -12.56
CA GLY A 162 14.21 4.66 -12.49
C GLY A 162 14.88 5.18 -13.76
N ALA A 163 14.14 5.38 -14.85
CA ALA A 163 14.72 5.79 -16.13
C ALA A 163 14.98 7.31 -16.19
N GLU A 164 15.99 7.72 -16.93
CA GLU A 164 16.27 9.14 -17.19
C GLU A 164 15.08 9.82 -17.89
N ASP A 165 14.55 9.20 -18.95
CA ASP A 165 13.26 9.50 -19.56
C ASP A 165 12.23 8.43 -19.17
N PRO A 166 11.35 8.72 -18.19
CA PRO A 166 10.38 7.74 -17.72
C PRO A 166 9.38 7.24 -18.77
N ASN A 167 9.14 8.02 -19.82
CA ASN A 167 8.15 7.70 -20.86
C ASN A 167 8.75 6.95 -22.05
N LEU A 168 10.04 6.63 -22.02
CA LEU A 168 10.69 5.89 -23.10
C LEU A 168 10.29 4.41 -23.06
N ILE A 169 9.55 3.95 -24.06
CA ILE A 169 9.29 2.52 -24.24
C ILE A 169 10.59 1.84 -24.72
N PRO A 170 11.08 0.78 -24.04
CA PRO A 170 12.30 0.09 -24.44
C PRO A 170 12.23 -0.41 -25.88
N ALA A 171 13.29 -0.19 -26.65
CA ALA A 171 13.42 -0.76 -27.99
C ALA A 171 13.53 -2.30 -27.91
N PRO A 172 13.23 -3.02 -29.01
CA PRO A 172 13.35 -4.48 -29.01
C PRO A 172 14.71 -4.98 -28.48
N GLY A 173 14.68 -5.81 -27.44
CA GLY A 173 15.86 -6.33 -26.75
C GLY A 173 16.41 -5.47 -25.61
N GLN A 174 15.92 -4.26 -25.43
CA GLN A 174 16.18 -3.44 -24.24
C GLN A 174 15.21 -3.79 -23.10
N LYS A 175 15.57 -3.38 -21.88
CA LYS A 175 14.83 -3.64 -20.65
C LYS A 175 14.52 -2.36 -19.91
N PHE A 176 13.47 -2.37 -19.10
CA PHE A 176 13.21 -1.35 -18.09
C PHE A 176 14.34 -1.30 -17.06
N VAL A 177 14.36 -0.24 -16.26
CA VAL A 177 15.38 -0.09 -15.19
C VAL A 177 15.04 -1.03 -14.02
N HIS A 178 16.02 -1.83 -13.62
CA HIS A 178 15.86 -2.77 -12.51
C HIS A 178 15.77 -2.04 -11.15
N ASN A 179 15.17 -2.68 -10.15
CA ASN A 179 15.10 -2.20 -8.77
C ASN A 179 14.45 -0.83 -8.59
N SER A 180 13.82 -0.28 -9.61
CA SER A 180 13.26 1.06 -9.55
C SER A 180 12.06 1.14 -8.57
N PRO A 181 11.74 2.33 -8.04
CA PRO A 181 10.58 2.54 -7.16
C PRO A 181 9.32 1.92 -7.74
N ASN A 182 8.63 1.13 -6.94
CA ASN A 182 7.45 0.39 -7.37
C ASN A 182 6.16 1.00 -6.80
N ALA A 183 4.98 0.60 -7.31
CA ALA A 183 3.69 1.08 -6.86
C ALA A 183 2.73 -0.11 -6.64
N TRP A 184 2.71 -0.62 -5.43
CA TRP A 184 1.90 -1.78 -5.06
C TRP A 184 0.53 -1.44 -4.49
N ALA A 185 0.36 -0.22 -3.95
CA ALA A 185 -0.90 0.23 -3.39
C ALA A 185 -1.95 0.53 -4.48
N PRO A 186 -3.26 0.54 -4.14
CA PRO A 186 -4.29 0.90 -5.10
C PRO A 186 -4.12 2.33 -5.62
N LEU A 187 -4.35 2.50 -6.91
CA LEU A 187 -4.32 3.79 -7.61
C LEU A 187 -5.66 4.53 -7.44
N ALA A 188 -5.68 5.85 -7.67
CA ALA A 188 -6.91 6.61 -7.81
C ALA A 188 -6.93 7.37 -9.13
N TYR A 189 -8.13 7.62 -9.69
CA TYR A 189 -8.30 8.30 -10.96
C TYR A 189 -9.32 9.44 -10.86
N ASP A 190 -8.95 10.59 -11.38
CA ASP A 190 -9.81 11.74 -11.55
C ASP A 190 -10.16 11.89 -13.05
N ALA A 191 -11.42 11.59 -13.38
CA ALA A 191 -11.88 11.60 -14.75
C ALA A 191 -12.01 13.03 -15.33
N GLU A 192 -12.25 14.04 -14.49
CA GLU A 192 -12.39 15.44 -14.93
C GLU A 192 -11.03 16.03 -15.32
N LEU A 193 -9.98 15.64 -14.59
CA LEU A 193 -8.62 16.11 -14.83
C LEU A 193 -7.83 15.19 -15.76
N ASP A 194 -8.33 13.99 -16.06
CA ASP A 194 -7.60 12.91 -16.73
C ASP A 194 -6.26 12.58 -16.03
N ILE A 195 -6.28 12.52 -14.71
CA ILE A 195 -5.10 12.25 -13.89
C ILE A 195 -5.28 10.95 -13.11
N VAL A 196 -4.30 10.04 -13.23
CA VAL A 196 -4.13 8.91 -12.32
C VAL A 196 -3.09 9.26 -11.25
N TYR A 197 -3.45 9.02 -9.98
CA TYR A 197 -2.59 9.22 -8.83
C TYR A 197 -1.99 7.88 -8.41
N VAL A 198 -0.66 7.82 -8.42
CA VAL A 198 0.12 6.59 -8.22
C VAL A 198 0.98 6.75 -6.97
N PRO A 199 0.64 6.04 -5.88
CA PRO A 199 1.46 6.01 -4.69
C PRO A 199 2.65 5.07 -4.89
N THR A 200 3.88 5.57 -4.74
CA THR A 200 5.08 4.75 -4.87
C THR A 200 5.69 4.38 -3.52
N GLY A 201 6.37 3.25 -3.51
CA GLY A 201 7.32 2.87 -2.49
C GLY A 201 8.75 3.18 -2.92
N VAL A 202 9.70 2.58 -2.25
CA VAL A 202 11.14 2.69 -2.54
C VAL A 202 11.56 1.60 -3.52
N GLY A 203 12.75 1.73 -4.11
CA GLY A 203 13.42 0.66 -4.86
C GLY A 203 14.07 -0.34 -3.90
N THR A 204 14.01 -1.62 -4.25
CA THR A 204 14.57 -2.71 -3.41
C THR A 204 16.11 -2.80 -3.52
N PRO A 205 16.83 -3.19 -2.47
CA PRO A 205 16.42 -3.43 -1.08
C PRO A 205 15.97 -2.17 -0.33
N ASP A 206 14.95 -2.31 0.53
CA ASP A 206 14.25 -1.17 1.14
C ASP A 206 15.00 -0.60 2.35
N ILE A 207 15.67 -1.47 3.13
CA ILE A 207 16.25 -1.10 4.44
C ILE A 207 17.73 -0.68 4.33
N TYR A 208 18.28 -0.62 3.14
CA TYR A 208 19.63 -0.13 2.85
C TYR A 208 19.65 0.61 1.51
N GLY A 209 20.06 1.87 1.54
CA GLY A 209 20.03 2.77 0.40
C GLY A 209 21.40 3.14 -0.20
N GLY A 210 22.52 2.68 0.39
CA GLY A 210 23.87 3.08 -0.06
C GLY A 210 24.26 2.64 -1.48
N HIS A 211 23.43 1.88 -2.15
CA HIS A 211 23.57 1.50 -3.57
C HIS A 211 22.71 2.32 -4.52
N ARG A 212 21.77 3.10 -4.01
CA ARG A 212 20.80 3.84 -4.81
C ARG A 212 21.41 5.07 -5.47
N THR A 213 20.98 5.36 -6.68
CA THR A 213 21.34 6.55 -7.45
C THR A 213 20.31 7.67 -7.27
N GLU A 214 20.61 8.86 -7.78
CA GLU A 214 19.64 9.97 -7.80
C GLU A 214 18.37 9.62 -8.60
N LEU A 215 18.46 8.75 -9.61
CA LEU A 215 17.30 8.30 -10.38
C LEU A 215 16.43 7.36 -9.55
N ASP A 216 17.02 6.48 -8.74
CA ASP A 216 16.28 5.59 -7.84
C ASP A 216 15.55 6.38 -6.74
N GLU A 217 16.10 7.51 -6.31
CA GLU A 217 15.51 8.35 -5.27
C GLU A 217 14.46 9.34 -5.80
N ARG A 218 14.48 9.67 -7.10
CA ARG A 218 13.69 10.75 -7.69
C ARG A 218 12.18 10.60 -7.50
N TYR A 219 11.66 9.39 -7.61
CA TYR A 219 10.24 9.05 -7.51
C TYR A 219 9.94 8.03 -6.41
N ALA A 220 10.92 7.76 -5.55
CA ALA A 220 10.73 6.91 -4.38
C ALA A 220 9.80 7.57 -3.36
N ASN A 221 8.98 6.77 -2.69
CA ASN A 221 8.07 7.20 -1.62
C ASN A 221 7.30 8.48 -1.97
N SER A 222 6.67 8.48 -3.13
CA SER A 222 6.06 9.67 -3.72
C SER A 222 4.61 9.45 -4.08
N MET A 223 3.85 10.53 -4.12
CA MET A 223 2.60 10.60 -4.86
C MET A 223 2.90 11.16 -6.24
N LEU A 224 2.72 10.33 -7.26
CA LEU A 224 2.83 10.75 -8.66
C LEU A 224 1.43 11.05 -9.22
N ALA A 225 1.28 12.17 -9.89
CA ALA A 225 0.11 12.47 -10.71
C ALA A 225 0.51 12.37 -12.19
N LEU A 226 -0.01 11.36 -12.86
CA LEU A 226 0.27 11.12 -14.27
C LEU A 226 -0.99 11.40 -15.09
N ASN A 227 -0.85 12.00 -16.27
CA ASN A 227 -1.95 12.06 -17.23
C ASN A 227 -2.32 10.63 -17.64
N ALA A 228 -3.57 10.24 -17.43
CA ALA A 228 -4.01 8.85 -17.61
C ALA A 228 -3.99 8.39 -19.07
N THR A 229 -4.16 9.31 -20.02
CA THR A 229 -4.14 9.03 -21.46
C THR A 229 -2.71 8.89 -22.00
N THR A 230 -1.74 9.66 -21.47
CA THR A 230 -0.38 9.77 -22.07
C THR A 230 0.74 9.22 -21.19
N GLY A 231 0.48 8.94 -19.92
CA GLY A 231 1.49 8.53 -18.94
C GLY A 231 2.44 9.65 -18.50
N LYS A 232 2.27 10.88 -18.98
CA LYS A 232 3.19 11.99 -18.67
C LYS A 232 2.97 12.51 -17.26
N LEU A 233 4.08 12.84 -16.58
CA LEU A 233 4.05 13.44 -15.25
C LEU A 233 3.41 14.83 -15.30
N VAL A 234 2.42 15.06 -14.42
CA VAL A 234 1.80 16.37 -14.18
C VAL A 234 2.46 17.03 -12.96
N TRP A 235 2.57 16.28 -11.86
CA TRP A 235 3.30 16.68 -10.65
C TRP A 235 3.68 15.46 -9.82
N ASN A 236 4.65 15.63 -8.91
CA ASN A 236 4.96 14.64 -7.89
C ASN A 236 5.21 15.32 -6.55
N PHE A 237 4.99 14.56 -5.48
CA PHE A 237 5.31 14.97 -4.11
C PHE A 237 5.93 13.80 -3.36
N GLN A 238 7.19 13.97 -2.90
CA GLN A 238 7.90 12.96 -2.14
C GLN A 238 7.54 13.04 -0.66
N THR A 239 7.13 11.92 -0.07
CA THR A 239 6.65 11.84 1.32
C THR A 239 7.73 11.43 2.31
N THR A 240 8.80 10.80 1.83
CA THR A 240 9.96 10.37 2.62
C THR A 240 11.21 10.45 1.75
N HIS A 241 12.21 11.19 2.20
CA HIS A 241 13.50 11.30 1.53
C HIS A 241 14.42 10.16 1.95
N HIS A 242 15.07 9.51 0.99
CA HIS A 242 16.03 8.43 1.24
C HIS A 242 15.54 7.45 2.29
N ASP A 243 14.49 6.75 1.96
CA ASP A 243 13.82 5.82 2.88
C ASP A 243 14.69 4.60 3.20
N LEU A 244 14.84 4.32 4.48
CA LEU A 244 15.56 3.17 5.04
C LEU A 244 14.70 2.38 6.02
N TRP A 245 13.40 2.63 6.06
CA TRP A 245 12.47 2.11 7.06
C TRP A 245 11.25 1.43 6.44
N ASP A 246 11.20 1.32 5.11
CA ASP A 246 10.01 0.85 4.38
C ASP A 246 8.78 1.76 4.68
N MET A 247 8.95 3.07 4.48
CA MET A 247 7.92 4.09 4.72
C MET A 247 7.17 4.49 3.45
N ASP A 248 6.75 3.51 2.69
CA ASP A 248 5.96 3.66 1.47
C ASP A 248 4.74 4.56 1.61
N VAL A 249 4.17 4.94 0.48
CA VAL A 249 2.79 5.45 0.40
C VAL A 249 1.86 4.24 0.20
N PRO A 250 1.29 3.66 1.27
CA PRO A 250 0.70 2.31 1.21
C PRO A 250 -0.77 2.31 0.81
N SER A 251 -1.41 3.48 0.79
CA SER A 251 -2.86 3.60 0.68
C SER A 251 -3.30 4.12 -0.67
N GLN A 252 -4.50 3.72 -1.08
CA GLN A 252 -5.19 4.42 -2.17
C GLN A 252 -5.34 5.91 -1.80
N PRO A 253 -4.85 6.84 -2.63
CA PRO A 253 -5.06 8.27 -2.37
C PRO A 253 -6.55 8.60 -2.42
N THR A 254 -7.02 9.36 -1.43
CA THR A 254 -8.44 9.70 -1.31
C THR A 254 -8.71 11.06 -1.94
N LEU A 255 -9.55 11.06 -2.98
CA LEU A 255 -9.96 12.27 -3.71
C LEU A 255 -11.26 12.81 -3.12
N THR A 256 -11.30 14.10 -2.80
CA THR A 256 -12.50 14.76 -2.28
C THR A 256 -12.45 16.27 -2.53
N GLU A 257 -13.55 16.95 -2.28
CA GLU A 257 -13.61 18.40 -2.23
C GLU A 257 -13.61 18.86 -0.77
N ILE A 258 -12.77 19.84 -0.44
CA ILE A 258 -12.68 20.44 0.90
C ILE A 258 -12.74 21.96 0.81
N LYS A 259 -13.11 22.62 1.90
CA LYS A 259 -13.05 24.07 1.99
C LYS A 259 -11.65 24.54 2.31
N ASP A 260 -11.15 25.49 1.54
CA ASP A 260 -9.93 26.22 1.87
C ASP A 260 -10.17 27.24 3.01
N LYS A 261 -9.09 27.93 3.45
CA LYS A 261 -9.19 28.96 4.50
C LYS A 261 -10.11 30.14 4.14
N SER A 262 -10.42 30.33 2.86
CA SER A 262 -11.30 31.37 2.34
C SER A 262 -12.75 30.87 2.17
N GLY A 263 -13.01 29.58 2.42
CA GLY A 263 -14.30 28.94 2.29
C GLY A 263 -14.63 28.44 0.88
N ASN A 264 -13.69 28.52 -0.07
CA ASN A 264 -13.89 27.99 -1.42
C ASN A 264 -13.70 26.48 -1.42
N MET A 265 -14.47 25.76 -2.24
CA MET A 265 -14.26 24.34 -2.47
C MET A 265 -13.00 24.14 -3.34
N VAL A 266 -12.09 23.29 -2.86
CA VAL A 266 -10.84 22.98 -3.53
C VAL A 266 -10.74 21.46 -3.73
N PRO A 267 -10.44 21.00 -4.94
CA PRO A 267 -10.22 19.59 -5.20
C PRO A 267 -8.94 19.12 -4.50
N ALA A 268 -9.12 18.30 -3.47
CA ALA A 268 -8.04 17.80 -2.62
C ALA A 268 -7.74 16.33 -2.84
N ILE A 269 -6.50 15.96 -2.59
CA ILE A 269 -6.02 14.60 -2.44
C ILE A 269 -5.41 14.40 -1.05
N TYR A 270 -5.83 13.36 -0.36
CA TYR A 270 -5.24 12.93 0.90
C TYR A 270 -4.27 11.79 0.62
N VAL A 271 -2.99 12.01 0.92
CA VAL A 271 -1.90 11.05 0.79
C VAL A 271 -1.54 10.57 2.18
N LEU A 272 -1.98 9.35 2.51
CA LEU A 272 -1.75 8.72 3.80
C LEU A 272 -0.46 7.89 3.74
N THR A 273 0.39 8.01 4.76
CA THR A 273 1.71 7.39 4.77
C THR A 273 1.95 6.46 5.96
N LYS A 274 2.85 5.51 5.83
CA LYS A 274 3.27 4.63 6.93
C LYS A 274 3.78 5.42 8.14
N THR A 275 4.30 6.65 7.94
CA THR A 275 4.75 7.54 9.03
C THR A 275 3.64 8.15 9.86
N GLY A 276 2.38 8.04 9.41
CA GLY A 276 1.21 8.68 10.04
C GLY A 276 0.94 10.09 9.57
N ASN A 277 1.83 10.69 8.76
CA ASN A 277 1.54 11.93 8.06
C ASN A 277 0.42 11.71 7.06
N ALA A 278 -0.55 12.62 7.04
CA ALA A 278 -1.52 12.76 5.98
C ALA A 278 -1.23 14.05 5.24
N PHE A 279 -0.65 13.96 4.05
CA PHE A 279 -0.39 15.12 3.22
C PHE A 279 -1.65 15.46 2.43
N VAL A 280 -2.15 16.68 2.61
CA VAL A 280 -3.35 17.18 1.96
C VAL A 280 -2.94 18.19 0.91
N LEU A 281 -3.10 17.80 -0.35
CA LEU A 281 -2.62 18.56 -1.51
C LEU A 281 -3.77 18.94 -2.44
N ASP A 282 -3.63 20.04 -3.16
CA ASP A 282 -4.47 20.35 -4.32
C ASP A 282 -4.17 19.32 -5.42
N ARG A 283 -5.15 18.48 -5.76
CA ARG A 283 -4.94 17.36 -6.67
C ARG A 283 -4.62 17.77 -8.11
N ARG A 284 -4.83 19.04 -8.48
CA ARG A 284 -4.51 19.58 -9.81
C ARG A 284 -3.01 19.85 -10.02
N ASN A 285 -2.28 20.18 -8.93
CA ASN A 285 -0.92 20.72 -9.04
C ASN A 285 0.04 20.30 -7.91
N GLY A 286 -0.40 19.49 -6.96
CA GLY A 286 0.41 18.99 -5.83
C GLY A 286 0.75 20.03 -4.76
N LYS A 287 0.16 21.23 -4.78
CA LYS A 287 0.42 22.26 -3.75
C LYS A 287 -0.23 21.87 -2.43
N ALA A 288 0.50 22.07 -1.35
CA ALA A 288 0.02 21.78 -0.01
C ALA A 288 -1.16 22.68 0.39
N ILE A 289 -2.27 22.07 0.83
CA ILE A 289 -3.40 22.76 1.45
C ILE A 289 -3.20 22.83 2.96
N VAL A 290 -2.75 21.72 3.56
CA VAL A 290 -2.29 21.67 4.96
C VAL A 290 -0.78 21.95 4.98
N PRO A 291 -0.26 22.78 5.90
CA PRO A 291 1.16 23.11 5.96
C PRO A 291 2.05 21.87 6.09
N ILE A 292 3.15 21.87 5.37
CA ILE A 292 4.20 20.86 5.40
C ILE A 292 5.51 21.53 5.78
N THR A 293 6.22 20.97 6.75
CA THR A 293 7.48 21.52 7.25
C THR A 293 8.58 20.48 7.19
N GLU A 294 9.70 20.83 6.58
CA GLU A 294 10.93 20.03 6.65
C GLU A 294 11.53 20.13 8.06
N LYS A 295 11.64 18.98 8.75
CA LYS A 295 12.21 18.92 10.10
C LYS A 295 13.48 18.07 10.12
N PRO A 296 14.51 18.47 10.90
CA PRO A 296 15.72 17.67 11.08
C PRO A 296 15.40 16.28 11.68
N VAL A 297 16.11 15.27 11.21
CA VAL A 297 15.96 13.87 11.67
C VAL A 297 17.31 13.30 12.12
N PRO A 298 17.33 12.16 12.86
CA PRO A 298 18.58 11.57 13.35
C PRO A 298 19.57 11.25 12.22
N GLN A 299 20.85 11.63 12.41
CA GLN A 299 21.92 11.56 11.41
C GLN A 299 22.98 10.48 11.73
N SER A 300 22.78 9.67 12.76
CA SER A 300 23.76 8.67 13.17
C SER A 300 23.15 7.54 13.98
N VAL A 301 23.79 6.40 13.89
CA VAL A 301 23.58 5.28 14.82
C VAL A 301 24.30 5.61 16.13
N LYS A 302 23.57 5.60 17.25
CA LYS A 302 24.12 5.94 18.57
C LYS A 302 24.80 4.77 19.28
N ARG A 303 24.42 3.54 18.97
CA ARG A 303 24.95 2.30 19.57
C ARG A 303 25.40 1.34 18.50
N GLY A 304 26.65 0.95 18.53
CA GLY A 304 27.29 0.10 17.54
C GLY A 304 27.93 0.88 16.39
N PRO A 305 28.41 0.18 15.37
CA PRO A 305 29.04 0.80 14.22
C PRO A 305 28.02 1.58 13.37
N GLN A 306 28.51 2.61 12.69
CA GLN A 306 27.71 3.27 11.63
C GLN A 306 27.51 2.31 10.48
N THR A 307 26.36 2.38 9.82
CA THR A 307 26.03 1.54 8.67
C THR A 307 26.97 1.85 7.52
N LYS A 308 27.70 0.83 7.08
CA LYS A 308 28.76 0.99 6.09
C LYS A 308 28.18 1.40 4.72
N GLY A 309 28.72 2.48 4.15
CA GLY A 309 28.34 2.96 2.81
C GLY A 309 26.98 3.66 2.75
N GLU A 310 26.33 3.88 3.91
CA GLU A 310 25.02 4.53 3.98
C GLU A 310 25.16 6.02 4.27
N PHE A 311 24.21 6.80 3.77
CA PHE A 311 24.02 8.21 4.14
C PHE A 311 22.60 8.41 4.68
N TYR A 312 22.33 9.57 5.29
CA TYR A 312 21.03 9.83 5.90
C TYR A 312 20.50 11.18 5.42
N SER A 313 19.23 11.24 5.05
CA SER A 313 18.59 12.51 4.74
C SER A 313 18.67 13.45 5.95
N LYS A 314 18.98 14.72 5.72
CA LYS A 314 19.12 15.73 6.80
C LYS A 314 17.78 16.10 7.41
N THR A 315 16.74 16.12 6.58
CA THR A 315 15.37 16.49 6.95
C THR A 315 14.38 15.51 6.35
N GLN A 316 13.16 15.55 6.88
CA GLN A 316 12.01 14.84 6.32
C GLN A 316 10.78 15.74 6.35
N PRO A 317 9.82 15.58 5.41
CA PRO A 317 8.60 16.36 5.42
C PRO A 317 7.64 15.88 6.51
N PHE A 318 7.10 16.82 7.27
CA PHE A 318 6.06 16.60 8.28
C PHE A 318 4.83 17.44 7.95
N SER A 319 3.69 16.79 7.88
CA SER A 319 2.40 17.48 7.77
C SER A 319 1.92 17.95 9.15
N ASP A 320 1.26 19.10 9.20
CA ASP A 320 0.55 19.52 10.40
C ASP A 320 -0.65 18.61 10.71
N PHE A 321 -1.09 17.81 9.74
CA PHE A 321 -2.07 16.75 9.95
C PHE A 321 -1.34 15.39 10.06
N ASN A 322 -1.29 14.85 11.28
CA ASN A 322 -0.66 13.56 11.55
C ASN A 322 -1.47 12.76 12.58
N LEU A 323 -1.68 11.48 12.32
CA LEU A 323 -2.45 10.57 13.21
C LEU A 323 -1.56 9.63 14.04
N ALA A 324 -0.25 9.70 13.89
CA ALA A 324 0.71 9.02 14.76
C ALA A 324 1.05 9.87 15.99
N PRO A 325 1.47 9.25 17.10
CA PRO A 325 2.11 9.97 18.17
C PRO A 325 3.39 10.66 17.68
N GLN A 326 3.51 11.95 17.94
CA GLN A 326 4.70 12.75 17.53
C GLN A 326 5.83 12.67 18.56
N ASP A 327 5.51 12.35 19.81
CA ASP A 327 6.49 12.24 20.89
C ASP A 327 7.29 10.93 20.78
N LYS A 328 8.58 11.02 21.10
CA LYS A 328 9.44 9.84 21.18
C LYS A 328 8.92 8.87 22.24
N LEU A 329 8.96 7.58 21.91
CA LEU A 329 8.71 6.55 22.92
C LEU A 329 9.80 6.59 24.00
N THR A 330 9.39 6.28 25.21
CA THR A 330 10.27 6.14 26.38
C THR A 330 10.03 4.78 27.03
N ASP A 331 10.90 4.40 27.94
CA ASP A 331 10.75 3.16 28.72
C ASP A 331 9.48 3.13 29.56
N LYS A 332 8.90 4.30 29.88
CA LYS A 332 7.60 4.41 30.61
C LYS A 332 6.43 3.87 29.80
N GLN A 333 6.54 3.87 28.46
CA GLN A 333 5.51 3.36 27.56
C GLN A 333 5.71 1.88 27.22
N MET A 334 6.77 1.26 27.71
CA MET A 334 6.98 -0.18 27.55
C MET A 334 5.99 -0.95 28.41
N TRP A 335 5.42 -2.00 27.83
CA TRP A 335 4.29 -2.74 28.40
C TRP A 335 4.49 -4.25 28.28
N GLY A 336 3.83 -5.00 29.13
CA GLY A 336 3.77 -6.44 29.10
C GLY A 336 2.54 -6.94 29.86
N ALA A 337 2.14 -8.18 29.62
CA ALA A 337 0.99 -8.80 30.30
C ALA A 337 1.24 -9.01 31.81
N THR A 338 2.49 -9.09 32.21
CA THR A 338 2.94 -9.19 33.60
C THR A 338 4.08 -8.20 33.87
N MET A 339 4.42 -7.96 35.14
CA MET A 339 5.56 -7.12 35.51
C MET A 339 6.90 -7.66 34.96
N PHE A 340 7.06 -8.99 34.89
CA PHE A 340 8.26 -9.62 34.32
C PHE A 340 8.34 -9.43 32.82
N ASP A 341 7.23 -9.62 32.13
CA ASP A 341 7.10 -9.40 30.70
C ASP A 341 7.38 -7.93 30.34
N GLN A 342 6.84 -6.99 31.11
CA GLN A 342 7.13 -5.56 30.98
C GLN A 342 8.61 -5.24 31.23
N LEU A 343 9.26 -5.88 32.21
CA LEU A 343 10.68 -5.69 32.48
C LEU A 343 11.53 -6.13 31.30
N VAL A 344 11.21 -7.28 30.68
CA VAL A 344 11.89 -7.76 29.47
C VAL A 344 11.74 -6.74 28.34
N CYS A 345 10.56 -6.19 28.11
CA CYS A 345 10.32 -5.15 27.11
C CYS A 345 11.15 -3.87 27.37
N ARG A 346 11.26 -3.43 28.64
CA ARG A 346 12.10 -2.27 29.00
C ARG A 346 13.57 -2.54 28.74
N VAL A 347 14.07 -3.71 29.14
CA VAL A 347 15.47 -4.11 28.89
C VAL A 347 15.74 -4.17 27.39
N ALA A 348 14.84 -4.76 26.61
CA ALA A 348 14.95 -4.83 25.15
C ALA A 348 14.96 -3.44 24.52
N PHE A 349 14.06 -2.54 24.93
CA PHE A 349 14.02 -1.16 24.47
C PHE A 349 15.37 -0.44 24.66
N HIS A 350 15.97 -0.57 25.84
CA HIS A 350 17.25 0.07 26.13
C HIS A 350 18.44 -0.52 25.37
N LYS A 351 18.33 -1.71 24.78
CA LYS A 351 19.37 -2.32 23.94
C LYS A 351 19.33 -1.82 22.49
N LEU A 352 18.17 -1.37 22.01
CA LEU A 352 17.96 -0.91 20.65
C LEU A 352 18.45 0.53 20.43
N ASN A 353 18.78 0.86 19.20
CA ASN A 353 18.91 2.25 18.76
C ASN A 353 17.53 2.87 18.62
N TYR A 354 17.29 4.00 19.24
CA TYR A 354 16.07 4.79 19.09
C TYR A 354 16.29 6.24 19.49
N ASP A 355 16.01 7.14 18.58
CA ASP A 355 16.04 8.59 18.79
C ASP A 355 14.80 9.29 18.21
N GLY A 356 13.69 8.57 18.10
CA GLY A 356 12.45 8.98 17.47
C GLY A 356 12.26 8.40 16.07
N ILE A 357 11.29 8.92 15.34
CA ILE A 357 11.03 8.53 13.95
C ILE A 357 12.27 8.79 13.09
N TYR A 358 12.51 7.97 12.09
CA TYR A 358 13.68 8.01 11.20
C TYR A 358 15.03 7.76 11.88
N THR A 359 15.06 7.06 13.02
CA THR A 359 16.34 6.57 13.57
C THR A 359 16.96 5.58 12.58
N PRO A 360 18.23 5.77 12.15
CA PRO A 360 18.86 4.91 11.15
C PRO A 360 18.88 3.43 11.52
N PRO A 361 18.66 2.50 10.56
CA PRO A 361 18.87 1.06 10.77
C PRO A 361 20.31 0.75 11.22
N SER A 362 20.47 -0.30 12.04
CA SER A 362 21.76 -0.61 12.65
C SER A 362 21.99 -2.11 12.88
N GLU A 363 23.25 -2.50 13.02
CA GLU A 363 23.65 -3.88 13.35
C GLU A 363 23.20 -4.31 14.77
N ASN A 364 23.09 -3.37 15.70
CA ASN A 364 22.58 -3.64 17.05
C ASN A 364 21.04 -3.73 17.12
N GLY A 365 20.35 -3.44 16.00
CA GLY A 365 18.90 -3.31 15.92
C GLY A 365 18.43 -1.90 16.25
N THR A 366 17.46 -1.44 15.48
CA THR A 366 16.81 -0.13 15.61
C THR A 366 15.33 -0.33 15.85
N LEU A 367 14.79 0.33 16.86
CA LEU A 367 13.35 0.41 17.07
C LEU A 367 12.77 1.37 16.03
N VAL A 368 11.86 0.88 15.22
CA VAL A 368 11.13 1.65 14.22
C VAL A 368 9.72 1.92 14.76
N PHE A 369 9.42 3.20 15.00
CA PHE A 369 8.09 3.60 15.45
C PHE A 369 7.72 4.99 14.90
N PRO A 370 6.61 5.08 14.14
CA PRO A 370 5.75 3.98 13.68
C PRO A 370 6.52 2.87 12.98
N GLY A 371 6.02 1.63 13.08
CA GLY A 371 6.73 0.46 12.53
C GLY A 371 6.62 0.34 11.01
N ASN A 372 7.36 -0.59 10.42
CA ASN A 372 7.37 -0.87 8.98
C ASN A 372 5.98 -1.23 8.42
N LEU A 373 5.11 -1.83 9.23
CA LEU A 373 3.71 -2.05 8.87
C LEU A 373 2.95 -0.73 8.61
N GLY A 374 3.44 0.38 9.18
CA GLY A 374 2.85 1.70 8.99
C GLY A 374 1.72 2.05 9.97
N VAL A 375 1.43 3.35 10.03
CA VAL A 375 0.22 3.89 10.67
C VAL A 375 -0.99 3.69 9.78
N PHE A 376 -0.82 3.93 8.49
CA PHE A 376 -1.79 3.60 7.47
C PHE A 376 -1.28 2.45 6.63
N GLU A 377 -2.22 1.68 6.12
CA GLU A 377 -2.04 0.55 5.23
C GLU A 377 -2.97 0.69 4.02
N TRP A 378 -2.93 -0.26 3.10
CA TRP A 378 -3.66 -0.23 1.82
C TRP A 378 -5.17 0.01 1.94
N GLY A 379 -5.75 -0.21 3.12
CA GLY A 379 -7.15 0.08 3.41
C GLY A 379 -7.51 1.57 3.42
N GLY A 380 -6.55 2.45 3.65
CA GLY A 380 -6.69 3.89 3.48
C GLY A 380 -7.74 4.57 4.37
N MET A 381 -8.55 5.40 3.75
CA MET A 381 -9.52 6.29 4.39
C MET A 381 -10.82 6.32 3.58
N SER A 382 -11.96 6.38 4.27
CA SER A 382 -13.27 6.62 3.65
C SER A 382 -13.77 8.03 3.99
N VAL A 383 -14.34 8.72 3.02
CA VAL A 383 -14.89 10.07 3.20
C VAL A 383 -16.42 10.03 3.14
N ASN A 384 -17.05 10.72 4.09
CA ASN A 384 -18.46 11.12 3.98
C ASN A 384 -18.49 12.59 3.55
N PRO A 385 -18.74 12.89 2.28
CA PRO A 385 -18.65 14.24 1.74
C PRO A 385 -19.74 15.17 2.29
N ASP A 386 -20.94 14.67 2.58
CA ASP A 386 -22.05 15.46 3.11
C ASP A 386 -21.75 15.98 4.53
N ARG A 387 -21.02 15.19 5.31
CA ARG A 387 -20.61 15.50 6.68
C ARG A 387 -19.25 16.16 6.76
N GLN A 388 -18.50 16.20 5.68
CA GLN A 388 -17.10 16.63 5.66
C GLN A 388 -16.27 15.92 6.75
N ILE A 389 -16.47 14.60 6.89
CA ILE A 389 -15.74 13.75 7.83
C ILE A 389 -15.04 12.60 7.09
N ALA A 390 -13.79 12.38 7.42
CA ALA A 390 -13.03 11.22 6.99
C ALA A 390 -12.96 10.18 8.12
N LEU A 391 -12.94 8.91 7.75
CA LEU A 391 -12.90 7.77 8.65
C LEU A 391 -11.71 6.90 8.31
N THR A 392 -10.92 6.54 9.32
CA THR A 392 -9.70 5.76 9.13
C THR A 392 -9.39 4.88 10.34
N ASN A 393 -8.47 3.91 10.19
CA ASN A 393 -8.11 2.93 11.20
C ASN A 393 -6.58 2.86 11.43
N PRO A 394 -5.95 3.91 11.98
CA PRO A 394 -4.51 3.97 12.19
C PRO A 394 -3.96 2.88 13.10
N ILE A 395 -2.75 2.42 12.79
CA ILE A 395 -1.99 1.39 13.51
C ILE A 395 -0.86 2.04 14.30
N GLY A 396 -0.59 1.56 15.50
CA GLY A 396 0.46 2.06 16.38
C GLY A 396 1.36 0.94 16.93
N LEU A 397 1.86 0.08 16.05
CA LEU A 397 2.70 -1.07 16.40
C LEU A 397 4.17 -0.74 16.15
N PRO A 398 5.07 -0.92 17.15
CA PRO A 398 6.51 -0.76 16.93
C PRO A 398 7.12 -2.03 16.34
N PHE A 399 8.17 -1.84 15.52
CA PHE A 399 8.98 -2.91 14.91
C PHE A 399 10.45 -2.75 15.28
N VAL A 400 11.23 -3.78 14.99
CA VAL A 400 12.69 -3.77 15.07
C VAL A 400 13.23 -4.14 13.71
N SER A 401 14.13 -3.31 13.18
CA SER A 401 14.95 -3.60 12.00
C SER A 401 16.40 -3.79 12.43
N LYS A 402 17.00 -4.92 12.09
CA LYS A 402 18.37 -5.25 12.44
C LYS A 402 19.17 -5.62 11.19
N LEU A 403 20.22 -4.85 10.93
CA LEU A 403 21.14 -5.14 9.83
C LEU A 403 22.08 -6.27 10.19
N ILE A 404 22.24 -7.22 9.29
CA ILE A 404 23.12 -8.38 9.44
C ILE A 404 24.27 -8.25 8.43
N PRO A 405 25.52 -7.97 8.87
CA PRO A 405 26.65 -7.83 7.97
C PRO A 405 26.84 -9.07 7.10
N GLN A 406 27.06 -8.87 5.80
CA GLN A 406 27.23 -9.94 4.83
C GLN A 406 28.21 -9.53 3.72
N ASP A 407 28.74 -10.51 2.99
CA ASP A 407 29.52 -10.28 1.77
C ASP A 407 28.55 -9.90 0.62
N PRO A 408 28.67 -8.71 0.03
CA PRO A 408 27.81 -8.30 -1.09
C PRO A 408 27.98 -9.20 -2.33
N ASN A 409 29.13 -9.85 -2.50
CA ASN A 409 29.44 -10.71 -3.62
C ASN A 409 29.06 -12.19 -3.40
N ARG A 410 28.42 -12.52 -2.27
CA ARG A 410 28.00 -13.90 -2.03
C ARG A 410 26.99 -14.36 -3.07
N PRO A 411 27.07 -15.63 -3.52
CA PRO A 411 26.14 -16.14 -4.52
C PRO A 411 24.72 -16.19 -3.98
N LYS A 412 23.74 -15.92 -4.83
CA LYS A 412 22.32 -16.14 -4.52
C LYS A 412 22.09 -17.63 -4.30
N THR A 413 21.69 -18.02 -3.09
CA THR A 413 21.46 -19.43 -2.71
C THR A 413 19.98 -19.80 -2.69
N ALA A 414 19.09 -18.84 -2.54
CA ALA A 414 17.66 -19.05 -2.55
C ALA A 414 17.10 -18.89 -3.97
N LYS A 415 16.12 -19.74 -4.32
CA LYS A 415 15.31 -19.59 -5.53
C LYS A 415 13.98 -18.93 -5.13
N GLY A 416 13.60 -17.91 -5.88
CA GLY A 416 12.33 -17.20 -5.68
C GLY A 416 12.43 -16.03 -4.70
N ALA A 417 11.29 -15.40 -4.46
CA ALA A 417 11.17 -14.11 -3.79
C ALA A 417 11.47 -14.11 -2.28
N GLY A 418 11.74 -15.25 -1.67
CA GLY A 418 11.89 -15.32 -0.23
C GLY A 418 10.57 -15.07 0.50
N THR A 419 10.65 -14.91 1.82
CA THR A 419 9.52 -14.57 2.68
C THR A 419 9.88 -13.35 3.52
N GLU A 420 8.92 -12.61 4.04
CA GLU A 420 9.15 -11.52 5.01
C GLU A 420 9.59 -12.05 6.38
N ALA A 421 9.55 -13.37 6.60
CA ALA A 421 9.96 -13.98 7.86
C ALA A 421 11.46 -14.30 7.88
N GLY A 422 12.08 -14.07 9.03
CA GLY A 422 13.50 -14.35 9.25
C GLY A 422 14.45 -13.29 8.65
N VAL A 423 15.62 -13.71 8.24
CA VAL A 423 16.63 -12.81 7.64
C VAL A 423 16.37 -12.69 6.13
N GLN A 424 15.99 -11.50 5.71
CA GLN A 424 15.88 -11.14 4.29
C GLN A 424 17.29 -10.86 3.74
N PRO A 425 17.67 -11.47 2.61
CA PRO A 425 19.09 -11.58 2.26
C PRO A 425 19.72 -10.30 1.72
N MET A 426 18.99 -9.42 1.06
CA MET A 426 19.50 -8.22 0.40
C MET A 426 20.80 -8.50 -0.41
N TYR A 427 20.73 -9.45 -1.36
CA TYR A 427 21.89 -9.78 -2.22
C TYR A 427 22.34 -8.55 -3.01
N GLY A 428 23.67 -8.39 -3.17
CA GLY A 428 24.27 -7.26 -3.88
C GLY A 428 24.65 -6.08 -2.98
N VAL A 429 24.21 -6.08 -1.69
CA VAL A 429 24.60 -5.06 -0.70
C VAL A 429 25.28 -5.68 0.52
N PRO A 430 26.02 -4.91 1.35
CA PRO A 430 26.84 -5.45 2.44
C PRO A 430 26.06 -5.91 3.67
N TYR A 431 24.74 -5.95 3.60
CA TYR A 431 23.87 -6.36 4.69
C TYR A 431 22.75 -7.28 4.21
N GLY A 432 22.24 -8.12 5.10
CA GLY A 432 20.89 -8.62 5.11
C GLY A 432 20.11 -7.88 6.21
N VAL A 433 18.80 -8.10 6.32
CA VAL A 433 17.98 -7.49 7.36
C VAL A 433 17.05 -8.50 8.01
N GLU A 434 16.88 -8.38 9.33
CA GLU A 434 15.82 -9.04 10.10
C GLU A 434 14.81 -7.97 10.54
N ILE A 435 13.56 -8.12 10.11
CA ILE A 435 12.45 -7.24 10.48
C ILE A 435 11.46 -8.03 11.31
N SER A 436 11.08 -7.51 12.47
CA SER A 436 10.10 -8.16 13.33
C SER A 436 9.30 -7.15 14.15
N ALA A 437 8.06 -7.49 14.48
CA ALA A 437 7.29 -6.71 15.45
C ALA A 437 8.02 -6.72 16.81
N PHE A 438 8.03 -5.58 17.50
CA PHE A 438 8.63 -5.47 18.84
C PHE A 438 7.70 -6.08 19.88
N LEU A 439 7.86 -7.38 20.10
CA LEU A 439 7.00 -8.20 20.94
C LEU A 439 7.69 -8.65 22.23
N SER A 440 6.87 -8.85 23.27
CA SER A 440 7.26 -9.49 24.51
C SER A 440 7.42 -11.01 24.36
N PRO A 441 8.00 -11.72 25.34
CA PRO A 441 8.04 -13.18 25.35
C PRO A 441 6.68 -13.88 25.21
N PHE A 442 5.59 -13.22 25.58
CA PHE A 442 4.24 -13.73 25.40
C PHE A 442 3.62 -13.37 24.03
N GLY A 443 4.40 -12.79 23.10
CA GLY A 443 3.94 -12.42 21.77
C GLY A 443 3.02 -11.19 21.71
N LEU A 444 2.96 -10.40 22.79
CA LEU A 444 2.21 -9.14 22.82
C LEU A 444 3.14 -7.95 22.55
N PRO A 445 2.64 -6.86 21.94
CA PRO A 445 3.48 -5.70 21.67
C PRO A 445 4.09 -5.10 22.93
N CYS A 446 5.39 -4.85 22.92
CA CYS A 446 6.12 -4.24 24.03
C CYS A 446 5.72 -2.78 24.33
N LYS A 447 4.99 -2.14 23.42
CA LYS A 447 4.41 -0.82 23.64
C LYS A 447 3.03 -0.94 24.29
N GLN A 448 2.73 -0.05 25.23
CA GLN A 448 1.37 0.03 25.80
C GLN A 448 0.32 0.24 24.72
N PRO A 449 -0.89 -0.38 24.86
CA PRO A 449 -1.98 -0.15 23.92
C PRO A 449 -2.47 1.32 23.96
N SER A 450 -3.08 1.87 22.92
CA SER A 450 -3.69 1.16 21.79
C SER A 450 -2.68 0.85 20.68
N TRP A 451 -2.79 -0.33 20.06
CA TRP A 451 -2.00 -0.75 18.89
C TRP A 451 -2.74 -0.51 17.57
N GLY A 452 -4.02 -0.20 17.66
CA GLY A 452 -4.89 0.24 16.60
C GLY A 452 -6.11 0.96 17.17
N PHE A 453 -6.70 1.83 16.36
CA PHE A 453 -7.92 2.54 16.72
C PHE A 453 -8.68 2.92 15.44
N VAL A 454 -9.92 3.38 15.59
CA VAL A 454 -10.64 4.08 14.53
C VAL A 454 -10.77 5.54 14.89
N ALA A 455 -10.75 6.40 13.88
CA ALA A 455 -10.88 7.83 14.06
C ALA A 455 -11.79 8.44 13.00
N GLY A 456 -12.57 9.44 13.42
CA GLY A 456 -13.21 10.40 12.54
C GLY A 456 -12.40 11.68 12.53
N VAL A 457 -12.14 12.21 11.36
CA VAL A 457 -11.38 13.44 11.12
C VAL A 457 -12.28 14.45 10.44
N ASP A 458 -12.38 15.65 10.98
CA ASP A 458 -13.07 16.77 10.35
C ASP A 458 -12.23 17.29 9.17
N LEU A 459 -12.79 17.28 7.96
CA LEU A 459 -12.08 17.68 6.74
C LEU A 459 -11.91 19.19 6.60
N ASN A 460 -12.66 20.00 7.37
CA ASN A 460 -12.52 21.46 7.32
C ASN A 460 -11.39 21.95 8.25
N THR A 461 -11.20 21.27 9.39
CA THR A 461 -10.18 21.65 10.39
C THR A 461 -8.94 20.76 10.35
N HIS A 462 -9.04 19.58 9.74
CA HIS A 462 -8.02 18.50 9.77
C HIS A 462 -7.71 18.00 11.20
N GLU A 463 -8.68 18.16 12.11
CA GLU A 463 -8.56 17.71 13.49
C GLU A 463 -9.31 16.38 13.71
N VAL A 464 -8.84 15.60 14.66
CA VAL A 464 -9.50 14.37 15.09
C VAL A 464 -10.78 14.72 15.84
N ALA A 465 -11.95 14.56 15.19
CA ALA A 465 -13.25 14.80 15.82
C ALA A 465 -13.57 13.78 16.92
N TRP A 466 -13.18 12.53 16.69
CA TRP A 466 -13.29 11.46 17.68
C TRP A 466 -12.28 10.33 17.38
N LYS A 467 -11.91 9.59 18.45
CA LYS A 467 -11.01 8.44 18.39
C LYS A 467 -11.52 7.35 19.30
N ARG A 468 -11.58 6.09 18.81
CA ARG A 468 -12.05 4.94 19.58
C ARG A 468 -11.07 3.78 19.49
N ARG A 469 -10.73 3.23 20.64
CA ARG A 469 -10.02 1.96 20.74
C ARG A 469 -10.95 0.84 20.29
N ILE A 470 -10.53 0.04 19.29
CA ILE A 470 -11.35 -1.00 18.71
C ILE A 470 -10.55 -2.30 18.56
N GLY A 471 -11.26 -3.42 18.66
CA GLY A 471 -10.67 -4.75 18.60
C GLY A 471 -10.13 -5.28 19.93
N THR A 472 -10.11 -6.60 20.03
CA THR A 472 -9.73 -7.35 21.22
C THR A 472 -8.58 -8.30 20.95
N ILE A 473 -7.86 -8.70 21.98
CA ILE A 473 -6.78 -9.70 21.89
C ILE A 473 -7.29 -11.15 21.92
N ARG A 474 -8.60 -11.38 21.91
CA ARG A 474 -9.21 -12.70 22.07
C ARG A 474 -8.61 -13.76 21.14
N ASP A 475 -8.35 -13.40 19.90
CA ASP A 475 -7.90 -14.32 18.85
C ASP A 475 -6.40 -14.17 18.53
N SER A 476 -5.63 -13.47 19.38
CA SER A 476 -4.20 -13.21 19.15
C SER A 476 -3.30 -14.42 19.40
N MET A 477 -3.79 -15.45 20.11
CA MET A 477 -3.05 -16.70 20.33
C MET A 477 -3.77 -17.88 19.66
N PRO A 478 -3.13 -18.60 18.73
CA PRO A 478 -3.73 -19.77 18.09
C PRO A 478 -4.15 -20.83 19.11
N GLY A 479 -5.41 -21.26 19.06
CA GLY A 479 -5.94 -22.32 19.91
C GLY A 479 -6.22 -21.95 21.37
N ILE A 480 -5.88 -20.75 21.82
CA ILE A 480 -6.11 -20.29 23.18
C ILE A 480 -6.90 -18.97 23.14
N PRO A 481 -8.21 -18.98 23.45
CA PRO A 481 -8.98 -17.75 23.48
C PRO A 481 -8.55 -16.90 24.70
N LEU A 482 -7.98 -15.73 24.44
CA LEU A 482 -7.67 -14.75 25.49
C LEU A 482 -8.94 -14.00 25.94
N PRO A 483 -8.93 -13.37 27.13
CA PRO A 483 -10.02 -12.50 27.54
C PRO A 483 -10.27 -11.39 26.49
N PRO A 484 -11.54 -11.02 26.21
CA PRO A 484 -11.88 -10.07 25.14
C PRO A 484 -11.66 -8.61 25.56
N PHE A 485 -10.47 -8.30 26.09
CA PHE A 485 -10.12 -6.92 26.45
C PHE A 485 -9.99 -6.06 25.20
N LYS A 486 -10.66 -4.91 25.18
CA LYS A 486 -10.55 -3.89 24.12
C LYS A 486 -9.19 -3.19 24.21
N MET A 487 -8.16 -3.82 23.66
CA MET A 487 -6.80 -3.27 23.66
C MET A 487 -6.56 -2.31 22.49
N GLY A 488 -7.39 -2.38 21.46
CA GLY A 488 -7.13 -1.73 20.17
C GLY A 488 -6.08 -2.49 19.39
N VAL A 489 -6.53 -3.33 18.46
CA VAL A 489 -5.65 -4.21 17.66
C VAL A 489 -5.44 -3.66 16.25
N PRO A 490 -4.33 -4.00 15.58
CA PRO A 490 -4.09 -3.62 14.19
C PRO A 490 -5.19 -4.11 13.26
N MET A 491 -5.58 -3.28 12.30
CA MET A 491 -6.56 -3.59 11.26
C MET A 491 -6.01 -3.12 9.91
N LEU A 492 -5.77 -4.06 8.99
CA LEU A 492 -5.21 -3.76 7.66
C LEU A 492 -6.28 -3.34 6.65
N GLY A 493 -7.47 -3.96 6.73
CA GLY A 493 -8.60 -3.58 5.88
C GLY A 493 -9.11 -2.18 6.20
N GLY A 494 -9.45 -1.42 5.16
CA GLY A 494 -9.94 -0.06 5.32
C GLY A 494 -11.40 0.03 5.72
N PRO A 495 -11.86 1.21 6.11
CA PRO A 495 -13.28 1.48 6.35
C PRO A 495 -14.01 1.80 5.05
N ILE A 496 -15.33 1.57 5.07
CA ILE A 496 -16.27 2.17 4.12
C ILE A 496 -17.37 2.90 4.87
N SER A 497 -17.74 4.10 4.42
CA SER A 497 -18.84 4.88 4.98
C SER A 497 -20.07 4.86 4.06
N THR A 498 -21.25 4.94 4.66
CA THR A 498 -22.52 5.01 3.95
C THR A 498 -23.21 6.35 4.19
N ALA A 499 -24.13 6.74 3.30
CA ALA A 499 -24.97 7.92 3.46
C ALA A 499 -25.82 7.87 4.75
N GLY A 500 -26.10 6.67 5.27
CA GLY A 500 -26.81 6.46 6.54
C GLY A 500 -25.97 6.72 7.81
N ASN A 501 -24.79 7.34 7.69
CA ASN A 501 -23.88 7.63 8.80
C ASN A 501 -23.35 6.38 9.55
N VAL A 502 -23.18 5.30 8.83
CA VAL A 502 -22.57 4.07 9.34
C VAL A 502 -21.24 3.82 8.61
N MET A 503 -20.21 3.53 9.37
CA MET A 503 -18.93 3.03 8.87
C MET A 503 -18.84 1.53 9.10
N PHE A 504 -18.42 0.77 8.09
CA PHE A 504 -18.05 -0.63 8.25
C PHE A 504 -16.54 -0.81 8.18
N VAL A 505 -16.00 -1.66 9.06
CA VAL A 505 -14.57 -1.99 9.07
C VAL A 505 -14.35 -3.44 9.53
N GLY A 506 -13.48 -4.17 8.82
CA GLY A 506 -13.08 -5.53 9.18
C GLY A 506 -11.91 -5.53 10.16
N GLY A 507 -12.01 -6.31 11.25
CA GLY A 507 -10.92 -6.50 12.20
C GLY A 507 -10.00 -7.63 11.78
N THR A 508 -8.70 -7.35 11.59
CA THR A 508 -7.71 -8.34 11.14
C THR A 508 -7.36 -9.31 12.27
N GLN A 509 -7.11 -8.79 13.49
CA GLN A 509 -6.61 -9.58 14.60
C GLN A 509 -7.69 -10.22 15.47
N ASP A 510 -8.92 -9.72 15.46
CA ASP A 510 -9.99 -10.24 16.31
C ASP A 510 -11.18 -10.85 15.55
N ASN A 511 -11.05 -11.00 14.24
CA ASN A 511 -12.01 -11.69 13.37
C ASN A 511 -13.45 -11.13 13.44
N TYR A 512 -13.64 -9.82 13.59
CA TYR A 512 -14.96 -9.20 13.56
C TYR A 512 -15.06 -8.15 12.46
N ILE A 513 -16.20 -8.12 11.77
CA ILE A 513 -16.66 -6.92 11.05
C ILE A 513 -17.54 -6.11 11.97
N ARG A 514 -17.42 -4.78 11.91
CA ARG A 514 -18.13 -3.84 12.77
C ARG A 514 -18.84 -2.77 11.98
N ALA A 515 -20.02 -2.37 12.50
CA ALA A 515 -20.72 -1.16 12.11
C ALA A 515 -20.52 -0.11 13.20
N ILE A 516 -20.06 1.07 12.83
CA ILE A 516 -19.66 2.15 13.73
C ILE A 516 -20.39 3.43 13.34
N ASN A 517 -20.87 4.19 14.32
CA ASN A 517 -21.49 5.48 14.11
C ASN A 517 -20.45 6.51 13.65
N VAL A 518 -20.65 7.10 12.47
CA VAL A 518 -19.75 8.09 11.87
C VAL A 518 -19.58 9.33 12.75
N ASN A 519 -20.61 9.74 13.49
CA ASN A 519 -20.59 11.00 14.25
C ASN A 519 -19.76 10.94 15.53
N ASN A 520 -19.66 9.75 16.18
CA ASN A 520 -19.04 9.65 17.51
C ASN A 520 -18.16 8.40 17.71
N GLY A 521 -18.08 7.51 16.72
CA GLY A 521 -17.28 6.30 16.79
C GLY A 521 -17.84 5.17 17.64
N ASP A 522 -19.12 5.22 18.06
CA ASP A 522 -19.72 4.16 18.85
C ASP A 522 -19.99 2.90 18.01
N GLU A 523 -19.67 1.73 18.55
CA GLU A 523 -19.95 0.43 17.95
C GLU A 523 -21.45 0.16 17.98
N LEU A 524 -22.09 0.16 16.81
CA LEU A 524 -23.54 -0.08 16.65
C LEU A 524 -23.84 -1.58 16.53
N TRP A 525 -22.95 -2.32 15.88
CA TRP A 525 -23.10 -3.74 15.65
C TRP A 525 -21.75 -4.38 15.33
N LYS A 526 -21.64 -5.68 15.57
CA LYS A 526 -20.52 -6.51 15.13
C LYS A 526 -20.95 -7.92 14.77
N GLY A 527 -20.29 -8.49 13.76
CA GLY A 527 -20.47 -9.88 13.32
C GLY A 527 -19.14 -10.63 13.30
N ARG A 528 -19.17 -11.91 13.69
CA ARG A 528 -17.98 -12.76 13.64
C ARG A 528 -17.67 -13.18 12.21
N LEU A 529 -16.42 -13.02 11.81
CA LEU A 529 -15.87 -13.55 10.57
C LEU A 529 -15.20 -14.91 10.80
N PRO A 530 -15.10 -15.77 9.79
CA PRO A 530 -14.41 -17.06 9.90
C PRO A 530 -12.88 -16.90 10.06
N ALA A 531 -12.33 -15.77 9.63
CA ALA A 531 -10.91 -15.41 9.72
C ALA A 531 -10.78 -13.88 9.88
N GLY A 532 -9.57 -13.39 10.08
CA GLY A 532 -9.27 -11.96 10.15
C GLY A 532 -9.67 -11.22 8.87
N GLY A 533 -10.45 -10.13 9.00
CA GLY A 533 -10.86 -9.29 7.89
C GLY A 533 -9.71 -8.37 7.45
N GLN A 534 -9.17 -8.60 6.24
CA GLN A 534 -8.12 -7.76 5.66
C GLN A 534 -8.62 -6.96 4.45
N ALA A 535 -9.78 -7.30 3.89
CA ALA A 535 -10.38 -6.59 2.78
C ALA A 535 -11.16 -5.36 3.25
N THR A 536 -11.15 -4.30 2.44
CA THR A 536 -12.08 -3.19 2.60
C THR A 536 -13.49 -3.69 2.27
N PRO A 537 -14.49 -3.46 3.13
CA PRO A 537 -15.88 -3.78 2.83
C PRO A 537 -16.37 -3.00 1.61
N MET A 538 -17.35 -3.54 0.89
CA MET A 538 -18.02 -2.82 -0.19
C MET A 538 -19.54 -2.86 -0.02
N THR A 539 -20.21 -1.83 -0.54
CA THR A 539 -21.67 -1.75 -0.63
C THR A 539 -22.11 -1.93 -2.08
N TYR A 540 -23.28 -2.51 -2.30
CA TYR A 540 -23.89 -2.68 -3.61
C TYR A 540 -25.42 -2.69 -3.50
N GLU A 541 -26.10 -2.38 -4.60
CA GLU A 541 -27.56 -2.53 -4.74
C GLU A 541 -27.89 -3.90 -5.34
N ALA A 542 -28.97 -4.54 -4.86
CA ALA A 542 -29.43 -5.87 -5.28
C ALA A 542 -30.82 -5.81 -5.90
#